data_fe11c96dd7cd33c49393b491e18e56fa
#
_entry.id   fe11c96dd7cd33c49393b491e18e56fa
#
_cell.length_a   1.000
_cell.length_b   1.000
_cell.length_c   1.000
_cell.angle_alpha   90.00
_cell.angle_beta   90.00
_cell.angle_gamma   90.00
#
_symmetry.space_group_name_H-M   'P 1'
#
loop_
_entity.id
_entity.type
_entity.pdbx_description
1 polymer ?
#
loop_
_entity_poly.entity_id
_entity_poly.type
_entity_poly.pdbx_seq_one_letter_code
_entity_poly.pdbx_strand_id
1 'polypeptide(L)'
;MKYFIFITLLSLLFSCSTKNEALELALQQAGTNRPELEKVLAHYQNDSLKYQAAVFLIKNMPYYEYQASPEIDSIKTLLTHIFKKGDLTEAERQKGINWQEETSNVTYKQDIKEVKASMLIENIDYAFKVWKEKPWNKNLSFEDFCELILPYRIAEEPLTNWRKQYYQKYNHILDSLYQGTDVIEACNILSRYLREEKKFYYFVDFGTPRQGALFQLNNRIGTCRDACDIATYV
;
A
#
# COMPACT_ATOMS: atom_id res chain seq x y z
N MET A 1 31.22 7.35 -38.33
CA MET A 1 30.73 6.19 -37.56
C MET A 1 31.37 6.03 -36.17
N LYS A 2 32.69 6.26 -35.98
CA LYS A 2 33.35 6.11 -34.65
C LYS A 2 32.87 7.10 -33.58
N TYR A 3 32.44 8.29 -33.91
CA TYR A 3 31.97 9.30 -32.96
C TYR A 3 30.53 9.08 -32.48
N PHE A 4 29.70 8.39 -33.28
CA PHE A 4 28.32 8.09 -32.91
C PHE A 4 28.24 7.03 -31.82
N ILE A 5 29.16 6.07 -31.82
CA ILE A 5 29.24 5.00 -30.78
C ILE A 5 29.72 5.60 -29.44
N PHE A 6 30.56 6.63 -29.47
CA PHE A 6 31.08 7.26 -28.25
C PHE A 6 30.00 8.09 -27.53
N ILE A 7 29.11 8.76 -28.27
CA ILE A 7 28.02 9.57 -27.71
C ILE A 7 26.96 8.68 -27.07
N THR A 8 26.63 7.54 -27.68
CA THR A 8 25.67 6.59 -27.09
C THR A 8 26.22 5.89 -25.84
N LEU A 9 27.52 5.62 -25.77
CA LEU A 9 28.15 5.05 -24.58
C LEU A 9 28.18 6.03 -23.41
N LEU A 10 28.39 7.33 -23.71
CA LEU A 10 28.43 8.40 -22.70
C LEU A 10 27.03 8.65 -22.10
N SER A 11 25.96 8.55 -22.90
CA SER A 11 24.57 8.71 -22.40
C SER A 11 24.14 7.57 -21.45
N LEU A 12 24.66 6.36 -21.63
CA LEU A 12 24.41 5.23 -20.74
C LEU A 12 25.09 5.40 -19.37
N LEU A 13 26.24 6.05 -19.32
CA LEU A 13 26.94 6.32 -18.05
C LEU A 13 26.25 7.40 -17.23
N PHE A 14 25.66 8.42 -17.86
CA PHE A 14 24.88 9.45 -17.16
C PHE A 14 23.58 8.91 -16.59
N SER A 15 22.90 7.98 -17.26
CA SER A 15 21.64 7.38 -16.77
C SER A 15 21.88 6.53 -15.53
N CYS A 16 23.02 5.88 -15.38
CA CYS A 16 23.35 5.06 -14.21
C CYS A 16 23.73 5.94 -13.00
N SER A 17 24.39 7.07 -13.22
CA SER A 17 24.76 8.03 -12.17
C SER A 17 23.54 8.63 -11.48
N THR A 18 22.56 9.12 -12.25
CA THR A 18 21.37 9.78 -11.69
C THR A 18 20.46 8.84 -10.90
N LYS A 19 20.40 7.55 -11.29
CA LYS A 19 19.62 6.54 -10.51
C LYS A 19 20.25 6.27 -9.14
N ASN A 20 21.57 6.25 -9.03
CA ASN A 20 22.28 6.06 -7.76
C ASN A 20 22.14 7.30 -6.86
N GLU A 21 22.18 8.50 -7.42
CA GLU A 21 22.02 9.74 -6.65
C GLU A 21 20.64 9.83 -5.98
N ALA A 22 19.56 9.54 -6.71
CA ALA A 22 18.22 9.60 -6.15
C ALA A 22 18.00 8.56 -5.03
N LEU A 23 18.56 7.35 -5.14
CA LEU A 23 18.53 6.36 -4.07
C LEU A 23 19.31 6.85 -2.86
N GLU A 24 20.51 7.37 -3.05
CA GLU A 24 21.36 7.85 -1.95
C GLU A 24 20.70 9.03 -1.22
N LEU A 25 20.06 9.95 -1.95
CA LEU A 25 19.30 11.05 -1.35
C LEU A 25 18.15 10.53 -0.48
N ALA A 26 17.41 9.53 -0.96
CA ALA A 26 16.35 8.90 -0.16
C ALA A 26 16.91 8.22 1.10
N LEU A 27 18.02 7.49 0.99
CA LEU A 27 18.69 6.87 2.13
C LEU A 27 19.21 7.91 3.14
N GLN A 28 19.68 9.06 2.70
CA GLN A 28 20.07 10.16 3.58
C GLN A 28 18.86 10.75 4.33
N GLN A 29 17.72 10.91 3.64
CA GLN A 29 16.48 11.41 4.25
C GLN A 29 15.90 10.44 5.29
N ALA A 30 16.19 9.14 5.18
CA ALA A 30 15.78 8.15 6.18
C ALA A 30 16.43 8.39 7.56
N GLY A 31 17.55 9.09 7.64
CA GLY A 31 18.24 9.41 8.88
C GLY A 31 18.58 8.13 9.69
N THR A 32 18.06 8.04 10.91
CA THR A 32 18.31 6.87 11.79
C THR A 32 17.66 5.58 11.30
N ASN A 33 16.69 5.65 10.37
CA ASN A 33 16.04 4.47 9.78
C ASN A 33 16.78 3.92 8.54
N ARG A 34 17.81 4.59 8.05
CA ARG A 34 18.63 4.14 6.92
C ARG A 34 19.03 2.66 6.99
N PRO A 35 19.48 2.11 8.13
CA PRO A 35 19.84 0.69 8.21
C PRO A 35 18.71 -0.28 7.87
N GLU A 36 17.45 0.08 8.14
CA GLU A 36 16.30 -0.75 7.75
C GLU A 36 16.16 -0.83 6.22
N LEU A 37 16.34 0.29 5.52
CA LEU A 37 16.28 0.33 4.05
C LEU A 37 17.46 -0.41 3.41
N GLU A 38 18.66 -0.25 3.96
CA GLU A 38 19.86 -0.97 3.49
C GLU A 38 19.74 -2.49 3.68
N LYS A 39 19.05 -2.95 4.75
CA LYS A 39 18.73 -4.39 4.91
C LYS A 39 17.85 -4.92 3.78
N VAL A 40 16.88 -4.15 3.28
CA VAL A 40 16.04 -4.56 2.14
C VAL A 40 16.88 -4.70 0.88
N LEU A 41 17.74 -3.73 0.59
CA LEU A 41 18.64 -3.77 -0.56
C LEU A 41 19.60 -4.96 -0.49
N ALA A 42 20.19 -5.19 0.67
CA ALA A 42 21.10 -6.33 0.91
C ALA A 42 20.38 -7.68 0.77
N HIS A 43 19.11 -7.76 1.23
CA HIS A 43 18.30 -8.97 1.11
C HIS A 43 18.11 -9.39 -0.36
N TYR A 44 17.92 -8.43 -1.27
CA TYR A 44 17.68 -8.69 -2.68
C TYR A 44 18.90 -8.52 -3.59
N GLN A 45 20.11 -8.38 -3.04
CA GLN A 45 21.33 -8.13 -3.84
C GLN A 45 21.58 -9.16 -4.97
N ASN A 46 21.09 -10.39 -4.80
CA ASN A 46 21.22 -11.48 -5.76
C ASN A 46 19.96 -11.71 -6.63
N ASP A 47 18.88 -10.95 -6.43
CA ASP A 47 17.65 -10.98 -7.22
C ASP A 47 17.45 -9.61 -7.90
N SER A 48 17.88 -9.49 -9.14
CA SER A 48 17.92 -8.23 -9.86
C SER A 48 16.56 -7.52 -9.95
N LEU A 49 15.46 -8.27 -10.18
CA LEU A 49 14.13 -7.66 -10.30
C LEU A 49 13.60 -7.18 -8.96
N LYS A 50 13.74 -7.99 -7.91
CA LYS A 50 13.31 -7.58 -6.57
C LYS A 50 14.19 -6.45 -6.01
N TYR A 51 15.49 -6.44 -6.35
CA TYR A 51 16.37 -5.32 -6.00
C TYR A 51 15.88 -4.01 -6.66
N GLN A 52 15.54 -4.05 -7.95
CA GLN A 52 14.99 -2.88 -8.65
C GLN A 52 13.66 -2.43 -8.05
N ALA A 53 12.79 -3.35 -7.66
CA ALA A 53 11.55 -3.05 -6.96
C ALA A 53 11.80 -2.39 -5.58
N ALA A 54 12.78 -2.88 -4.82
CA ALA A 54 13.20 -2.25 -3.56
C ALA A 54 13.73 -0.84 -3.78
N VAL A 55 14.58 -0.64 -4.80
CA VAL A 55 15.07 0.70 -5.19
C VAL A 55 13.93 1.62 -5.58
N PHE A 56 12.95 1.12 -6.35
CA PHE A 56 11.78 1.90 -6.74
C PHE A 56 11.00 2.39 -5.51
N LEU A 57 10.68 1.50 -4.58
CA LEU A 57 9.96 1.86 -3.34
C LEU A 57 10.73 2.89 -2.52
N ILE A 58 12.02 2.65 -2.27
CA ILE A 58 12.85 3.52 -1.43
C ILE A 58 13.00 4.93 -2.04
N LYS A 59 13.22 5.02 -3.34
CA LYS A 59 13.34 6.32 -4.04
C LYS A 59 12.10 7.18 -3.96
N ASN A 60 10.92 6.56 -4.00
CA ASN A 60 9.65 7.26 -3.97
C ASN A 60 9.13 7.52 -2.55
N MET A 61 9.69 6.83 -1.55
CA MET A 61 9.25 6.91 -0.15
C MET A 61 9.37 8.30 0.49
N PRO A 62 10.34 9.18 0.16
CA PRO A 62 10.41 10.53 0.71
C PRO A 62 9.17 11.40 0.51
N TYR A 63 8.34 11.07 -0.46
CA TYR A 63 7.09 11.79 -0.77
C TYR A 63 5.88 11.29 0.00
N TYR A 64 6.05 10.24 0.82
CA TYR A 64 4.94 9.60 1.51
C TYR A 64 5.01 9.84 3.01
N GLU A 65 3.83 10.20 3.54
CA GLU A 65 3.62 10.38 4.97
C GLU A 65 2.21 9.91 5.35
N TYR A 66 2.00 9.60 6.60
CA TYR A 66 0.70 9.22 7.13
C TYR A 66 0.36 10.01 8.40
N GLN A 67 -0.94 10.12 8.63
CA GLN A 67 -1.45 10.76 9.83
C GLN A 67 -1.23 9.87 11.06
N ALA A 68 -0.71 10.45 12.14
CA ALA A 68 -0.47 9.77 13.40
C ALA A 68 -0.90 10.67 14.55
N SER A 69 -1.88 10.22 15.33
CA SER A 69 -2.27 10.83 16.58
C SER A 69 -3.02 9.82 17.46
N PRO A 70 -3.04 10.02 18.80
CA PRO A 70 -3.82 9.18 19.71
C PRO A 70 -5.32 9.18 19.39
N GLU A 71 -5.83 10.27 18.83
CA GLU A 71 -7.24 10.42 18.44
C GLU A 71 -7.63 9.45 17.33
N ILE A 72 -6.69 9.11 16.41
CA ILE A 72 -6.91 8.10 15.37
C ILE A 72 -7.20 6.73 15.98
N ASP A 73 -6.50 6.34 17.04
CA ASP A 73 -6.73 5.07 17.74
C ASP A 73 -8.06 5.08 18.48
N SER A 74 -8.48 6.24 18.99
CA SER A 74 -9.79 6.42 19.61
C SER A 74 -10.91 6.23 18.59
N ILE A 75 -10.78 6.79 17.37
CA ILE A 75 -11.78 6.62 16.33
C ILE A 75 -11.83 5.18 15.80
N LYS A 76 -10.69 4.49 15.68
CA LYS A 76 -10.64 3.06 15.32
C LYS A 76 -11.40 2.21 16.33
N THR A 77 -11.23 2.50 17.62
CA THR A 77 -11.94 1.81 18.70
C THR A 77 -13.44 2.04 18.59
N LEU A 78 -13.87 3.28 18.36
CA LEU A 78 -15.27 3.62 18.14
C LEU A 78 -15.85 2.88 16.94
N LEU A 79 -15.17 2.92 15.78
CA LEU A 79 -15.62 2.24 14.55
C LEU A 79 -15.72 0.72 14.77
N THR A 80 -14.77 0.11 15.49
CA THR A 80 -14.83 -1.32 15.82
C THR A 80 -16.04 -1.65 16.70
N HIS A 81 -16.34 -0.80 17.68
CA HIS A 81 -17.51 -0.98 18.54
C HIS A 81 -18.81 -0.89 17.74
N ILE A 82 -18.92 0.10 16.86
CA ILE A 82 -20.08 0.29 16.00
C ILE A 82 -20.29 -0.90 15.06
N PHE A 83 -19.21 -1.38 14.43
CA PHE A 83 -19.30 -2.55 13.56
C PHE A 83 -19.85 -3.79 14.28
N LYS A 84 -19.47 -4.00 15.54
CA LYS A 84 -19.96 -5.12 16.35
C LYS A 84 -21.41 -4.94 16.78
N LYS A 85 -21.83 -3.71 17.07
CA LYS A 85 -23.16 -3.37 17.55
C LYS A 85 -24.18 -3.24 16.40
N GLY A 86 -23.71 -2.80 15.23
CA GLY A 86 -24.54 -2.59 14.04
C GLY A 86 -25.34 -1.29 14.03
N ASP A 87 -25.25 -0.44 15.07
CA ASP A 87 -25.97 0.82 15.16
C ASP A 87 -25.22 1.86 16.01
N LEU A 88 -25.46 3.15 15.75
CA LEU A 88 -24.87 4.29 16.43
C LEU A 88 -25.86 4.93 17.42
N THR A 89 -25.41 5.13 18.64
CA THR A 89 -26.08 6.05 19.55
C THR A 89 -25.75 7.50 19.17
N GLU A 90 -26.58 8.45 19.61
CA GLU A 90 -26.34 9.88 19.40
C GLU A 90 -25.01 10.32 20.05
N ALA A 91 -24.66 9.76 21.23
CA ALA A 91 -23.38 10.05 21.89
C ALA A 91 -22.16 9.56 21.06
N GLU A 92 -22.26 8.42 20.38
CA GLU A 92 -21.21 7.91 19.51
C GLU A 92 -21.11 8.75 18.23
N ARG A 93 -22.24 9.20 17.67
CA ARG A 93 -22.30 10.14 16.54
C ARG A 93 -21.61 11.45 16.91
N GLN A 94 -21.93 12.01 18.05
CA GLN A 94 -21.33 13.28 18.53
C GLN A 94 -19.82 13.16 18.74
N LYS A 95 -19.31 12.01 19.22
CA LYS A 95 -17.87 11.76 19.30
C LYS A 95 -17.18 11.81 17.94
N GLY A 96 -17.82 11.28 16.91
CA GLY A 96 -17.27 11.33 15.56
C GLY A 96 -17.25 12.75 14.98
N ILE A 97 -18.26 13.57 15.26
CA ILE A 97 -18.31 14.98 14.86
C ILE A 97 -17.22 15.76 15.58
N ASN A 98 -17.10 15.61 16.89
CA ASN A 98 -16.05 16.29 17.68
C ASN A 98 -14.65 15.91 17.21
N TRP A 99 -14.45 14.67 16.77
CA TRP A 99 -13.19 14.23 16.21
C TRP A 99 -12.78 15.03 14.96
N GLN A 100 -13.73 15.36 14.07
CA GLN A 100 -13.44 16.25 12.93
C GLN A 100 -12.98 17.64 13.35
N GLU A 101 -13.54 18.19 14.41
CA GLU A 101 -13.18 19.49 14.94
C GLU A 101 -11.81 19.46 15.67
N GLU A 102 -11.50 18.35 16.32
CA GLU A 102 -10.27 18.15 17.09
C GLU A 102 -9.04 17.80 16.24
N THR A 103 -9.23 17.39 14.97
CA THR A 103 -8.14 16.95 14.07
C THR A 103 -7.20 18.05 13.57
N SER A 104 -7.37 19.28 14.03
CA SER A 104 -6.42 20.37 13.76
C SER A 104 -4.98 20.10 14.24
N ASN A 105 -4.78 19.10 15.11
CA ASN A 105 -3.49 18.72 15.71
C ASN A 105 -2.93 17.39 15.22
N VAL A 106 -3.35 16.89 14.06
CA VAL A 106 -2.80 15.65 13.49
C VAL A 106 -1.34 15.86 13.11
N THR A 107 -0.47 15.00 13.61
CA THR A 107 0.94 14.94 13.22
C THR A 107 1.10 14.01 12.01
N TYR A 108 2.06 14.34 11.15
CA TYR A 108 2.41 13.49 10.02
C TYR A 108 3.74 12.80 10.29
N LYS A 109 3.82 11.50 9.99
CA LYS A 109 5.03 10.70 10.06
C LYS A 109 5.46 10.31 8.67
N GLN A 110 6.72 10.57 8.33
CA GLN A 110 7.29 10.19 7.05
C GLN A 110 7.58 8.69 7.01
N ASP A 111 7.09 8.00 5.98
CA ASP A 111 7.27 6.57 5.81
C ASP A 111 8.73 6.15 5.86
N ILE A 112 9.59 6.90 5.20
CA ILE A 112 11.02 6.61 5.09
C ILE A 112 11.73 6.58 6.45
N LYS A 113 11.18 7.26 7.46
CA LYS A 113 11.72 7.31 8.83
C LYS A 113 11.17 6.23 9.75
N GLU A 114 10.10 5.53 9.34
CA GLU A 114 9.35 4.62 10.21
C GLU A 114 9.32 3.17 9.70
N VAL A 115 9.36 2.98 8.38
CA VAL A 115 9.19 1.67 7.73
C VAL A 115 10.26 0.67 8.18
N LYS A 116 9.85 -0.60 8.37
CA LYS A 116 10.76 -1.69 8.76
C LYS A 116 11.13 -2.56 7.57
N ALA A 117 12.35 -3.07 7.56
CA ALA A 117 12.83 -3.97 6.51
C ALA A 117 11.91 -5.17 6.30
N SER A 118 11.44 -5.78 7.39
CA SER A 118 10.53 -6.94 7.33
C SER A 118 9.23 -6.63 6.60
N MET A 119 8.68 -5.42 6.78
CA MET A 119 7.47 -4.98 6.10
C MET A 119 7.69 -4.87 4.59
N LEU A 120 8.76 -4.21 4.16
CA LEU A 120 9.06 -4.04 2.74
C LEU A 120 9.41 -5.37 2.06
N ILE A 121 10.17 -6.23 2.73
CA ILE A 121 10.51 -7.58 2.22
C ILE A 121 9.22 -8.39 2.03
N GLU A 122 8.36 -8.46 3.04
CA GLU A 122 7.08 -9.18 2.92
C GLU A 122 6.22 -8.59 1.80
N ASN A 123 6.13 -7.25 1.70
CA ASN A 123 5.39 -6.58 0.64
C ASN A 123 5.91 -6.95 -0.75
N ILE A 124 7.22 -6.85 -0.97
CA ILE A 124 7.85 -7.16 -2.26
C ILE A 124 7.62 -8.63 -2.62
N ASP A 125 7.86 -9.55 -1.69
CA ASP A 125 7.71 -10.99 -1.94
C ASP A 125 6.28 -11.35 -2.34
N TYR A 126 5.27 -10.86 -1.64
CA TYR A 126 3.87 -11.13 -1.97
C TYR A 126 3.39 -10.37 -3.20
N ALA A 127 3.90 -9.16 -3.49
CA ALA A 127 3.62 -8.46 -4.73
C ALA A 127 4.13 -9.25 -5.94
N PHE A 128 5.37 -9.73 -5.91
CA PHE A 128 5.93 -10.60 -6.95
C PHE A 128 5.17 -11.92 -7.09
N LYS A 129 4.71 -12.48 -5.98
CA LYS A 129 3.91 -13.70 -5.98
C LYS A 129 2.60 -13.49 -6.73
N VAL A 130 1.83 -12.47 -6.40
CA VAL A 130 0.58 -12.11 -7.10
C VAL A 130 0.83 -11.81 -8.57
N TRP A 131 1.85 -11.02 -8.88
CA TRP A 131 2.21 -10.68 -10.26
C TRP A 131 2.47 -11.90 -11.13
N LYS A 132 3.18 -12.91 -10.58
CA LYS A 132 3.54 -14.14 -11.32
C LYS A 132 2.42 -15.16 -11.38
N GLU A 133 1.58 -15.26 -10.36
CA GLU A 133 0.55 -16.30 -10.26
C GLU A 133 -0.72 -15.95 -11.03
N LYS A 134 -1.08 -14.68 -11.15
CA LYS A 134 -2.34 -14.31 -11.77
C LYS A 134 -2.26 -14.28 -13.29
N PRO A 135 -3.17 -15.01 -14.00
CA PRO A 135 -3.11 -15.13 -15.45
C PRO A 135 -3.35 -13.81 -16.19
N TRP A 136 -4.09 -12.88 -15.62
CA TRP A 136 -4.34 -11.54 -16.19
C TRP A 136 -3.15 -10.59 -16.07
N ASN A 137 -2.13 -10.93 -15.28
CA ASN A 137 -0.92 -10.13 -15.13
C ASN A 137 0.18 -10.48 -16.17
N LYS A 138 -0.05 -11.47 -17.06
CA LYS A 138 0.98 -11.94 -18.01
C LYS A 138 1.56 -10.88 -18.92
N ASN A 139 0.76 -9.86 -19.26
CA ASN A 139 1.15 -8.78 -20.15
C ASN A 139 1.57 -7.50 -19.40
N LEU A 140 1.56 -7.54 -18.07
CA LEU A 140 1.94 -6.38 -17.26
C LEU A 140 3.46 -6.24 -17.26
N SER A 141 3.95 -5.08 -17.69
CA SER A 141 5.38 -4.77 -17.67
C SER A 141 5.91 -4.66 -16.24
N PHE A 142 7.23 -4.71 -16.06
CA PHE A 142 7.82 -4.47 -14.74
C PHE A 142 7.59 -3.04 -14.25
N GLU A 143 7.53 -2.08 -15.14
CA GLU A 143 7.21 -0.69 -14.82
C GLU A 143 5.78 -0.56 -14.30
N ASP A 144 4.80 -1.11 -15.02
CA ASP A 144 3.40 -1.15 -14.57
C ASP A 144 3.25 -1.93 -13.25
N PHE A 145 3.98 -3.03 -13.08
CA PHE A 145 4.02 -3.75 -11.81
C PHE A 145 4.48 -2.86 -10.66
N CYS A 146 5.53 -2.08 -10.85
CA CYS A 146 6.05 -1.17 -9.84
C CYS A 146 5.05 -0.07 -9.45
N GLU A 147 4.27 0.43 -10.42
CA GLU A 147 3.29 1.48 -10.19
C GLU A 147 1.95 0.95 -9.63
N LEU A 148 1.48 -0.21 -10.09
CA LEU A 148 0.11 -0.67 -9.85
C LEU A 148 0.00 -1.76 -8.79
N ILE A 149 1.00 -2.66 -8.67
CA ILE A 149 0.93 -3.82 -7.76
C ILE A 149 1.87 -3.67 -6.57
N LEU A 150 3.08 -3.16 -6.79
CA LEU A 150 4.13 -3.10 -5.78
C LEU A 150 3.87 -2.15 -4.58
N PRO A 151 3.12 -1.03 -4.70
CA PRO A 151 2.95 -0.09 -3.59
C PRO A 151 2.50 -0.77 -2.29
N TYR A 152 3.13 -0.40 -1.18
CA TYR A 152 2.93 -1.04 0.13
C TYR A 152 1.75 -0.45 0.92
N ARG A 153 1.14 0.63 0.44
CA ARG A 153 -0.04 1.28 1.02
C ARG A 153 -0.78 2.13 -0.01
N ILE A 154 -1.98 2.56 0.35
CA ILE A 154 -2.82 3.46 -0.44
C ILE A 154 -2.89 4.83 0.26
N ALA A 155 -2.55 5.89 -0.48
CA ALA A 155 -2.57 7.28 -0.01
C ALA A 155 -1.88 7.45 1.38
N GLU A 156 -2.52 8.16 2.33
CA GLU A 156 -1.99 8.51 3.65
C GLU A 156 -2.36 7.51 4.78
N GLU A 157 -2.66 6.25 4.43
CA GLU A 157 -2.97 5.24 5.43
C GLU A 157 -1.76 4.84 6.30
N PRO A 158 -1.98 4.35 7.53
CA PRO A 158 -0.89 3.89 8.40
C PRO A 158 -0.10 2.73 7.79
N LEU A 159 1.20 2.67 8.08
CA LEU A 159 2.06 1.55 7.68
C LEU A 159 1.64 0.26 8.38
N THR A 160 1.26 -0.76 7.61
CA THR A 160 0.84 -2.07 8.13
C THR A 160 1.29 -3.22 7.23
N ASN A 161 1.56 -4.39 7.82
CA ASN A 161 1.88 -5.62 7.09
C ASN A 161 0.59 -6.30 6.62
N TRP A 162 -0.03 -5.78 5.60
CA TRP A 162 -1.36 -6.22 5.15
C TRP A 162 -1.33 -7.27 4.06
N ARG A 163 -0.36 -7.21 3.13
CA ARG A 163 -0.39 -7.92 1.85
C ARG A 163 -0.47 -9.44 2.01
N LYS A 164 0.33 -10.01 2.91
CA LYS A 164 0.29 -11.45 3.21
C LYS A 164 -1.10 -11.90 3.70
N GLN A 165 -1.74 -11.12 4.57
CA GLN A 165 -3.04 -11.47 5.14
C GLN A 165 -4.15 -11.38 4.09
N TYR A 166 -4.11 -10.37 3.22
CA TYR A 166 -5.03 -10.27 2.08
C TYR A 166 -4.82 -11.42 1.11
N TYR A 167 -3.57 -11.72 0.77
CA TYR A 167 -3.24 -12.86 -0.09
C TYR A 167 -3.81 -14.16 0.49
N GLN A 168 -3.55 -14.46 1.76
CA GLN A 168 -4.04 -15.67 2.41
C GLN A 168 -5.56 -15.76 2.44
N LYS A 169 -6.25 -14.63 2.58
CA LYS A 169 -7.71 -14.58 2.67
C LYS A 169 -8.39 -14.66 1.30
N TYR A 170 -7.88 -13.98 0.30
CA TYR A 170 -8.60 -13.77 -0.95
C TYR A 170 -8.04 -14.53 -2.14
N ASN A 171 -6.77 -14.91 -2.14
CA ASN A 171 -6.13 -15.50 -3.32
C ASN A 171 -6.86 -16.77 -3.82
N HIS A 172 -7.14 -17.71 -2.91
CA HIS A 172 -7.85 -18.95 -3.25
C HIS A 172 -9.31 -18.72 -3.68
N ILE A 173 -9.94 -17.66 -3.15
CA ILE A 173 -11.30 -17.27 -3.56
C ILE A 173 -11.29 -16.79 -5.00
N LEU A 174 -10.37 -15.86 -5.34
CA LEU A 174 -10.21 -15.38 -6.70
C LEU A 174 -9.92 -16.52 -7.67
N ASP A 175 -9.01 -17.42 -7.32
CA ASP A 175 -8.65 -18.57 -8.15
C ASP A 175 -9.83 -19.54 -8.35
N SER A 176 -10.75 -19.62 -7.39
CA SER A 176 -11.97 -20.44 -7.53
C SER A 176 -13.06 -19.77 -8.37
N LEU A 177 -13.11 -18.44 -8.36
CA LEU A 177 -14.15 -17.67 -9.03
C LEU A 177 -13.81 -17.34 -10.49
N TYR A 178 -12.51 -17.22 -10.80
CA TYR A 178 -12.07 -16.79 -12.12
C TYR A 178 -10.74 -17.42 -12.53
N GLN A 179 -10.72 -18.00 -13.72
CA GLN A 179 -9.55 -18.65 -14.34
C GLN A 179 -9.13 -17.99 -15.67
N GLY A 180 -9.79 -16.87 -16.03
CA GLY A 180 -9.54 -16.16 -17.28
C GLY A 180 -8.34 -15.21 -17.21
N THR A 181 -8.11 -14.52 -18.32
CA THR A 181 -6.98 -13.58 -18.49
C THR A 181 -7.42 -12.11 -18.59
N ASP A 182 -8.71 -11.84 -18.52
CA ASP A 182 -9.27 -10.49 -18.59
C ASP A 182 -9.31 -9.88 -17.18
N VAL A 183 -8.51 -8.84 -16.97
CA VAL A 183 -8.43 -8.13 -15.67
C VAL A 183 -9.75 -7.43 -15.32
N ILE A 184 -10.50 -6.94 -16.32
CA ILE A 184 -11.78 -6.23 -16.07
C ILE A 184 -12.80 -7.22 -15.54
N GLU A 185 -12.87 -8.40 -16.11
CA GLU A 185 -13.76 -9.47 -15.64
C GLU A 185 -13.36 -9.95 -14.25
N ALA A 186 -12.05 -10.10 -13.97
CA ALA A 186 -11.56 -10.41 -12.63
C ALA A 186 -12.02 -9.35 -11.59
N CYS A 187 -11.88 -8.06 -11.92
CA CYS A 187 -12.34 -6.97 -11.07
C CYS A 187 -13.86 -6.97 -10.85
N ASN A 188 -14.66 -7.27 -11.89
CA ASN A 188 -16.11 -7.37 -11.79
C ASN A 188 -16.54 -8.50 -10.85
N ILE A 189 -15.93 -9.66 -10.99
CA ILE A 189 -16.19 -10.83 -10.14
C ILE A 189 -15.81 -10.54 -8.69
N LEU A 190 -14.62 -9.97 -8.46
CA LEU A 190 -14.18 -9.57 -7.13
C LEU A 190 -15.12 -8.55 -6.48
N SER A 191 -15.50 -7.50 -7.22
CA SER A 191 -16.40 -6.46 -6.73
C SER A 191 -17.76 -7.03 -6.33
N ARG A 192 -18.29 -7.98 -7.12
CA ARG A 192 -19.51 -8.69 -6.80
C ARG A 192 -19.36 -9.52 -5.53
N TYR A 193 -18.29 -10.31 -5.44
CA TYR A 193 -18.00 -11.12 -4.25
C TYR A 193 -17.89 -10.27 -2.99
N LEU A 194 -17.13 -9.18 -3.01
CA LEU A 194 -16.97 -8.29 -1.86
C LEU A 194 -18.29 -7.65 -1.43
N ARG A 195 -19.17 -7.33 -2.36
CA ARG A 195 -20.48 -6.74 -2.07
C ARG A 195 -21.47 -7.76 -1.50
N GLU A 196 -21.54 -8.95 -2.07
CA GLU A 196 -22.53 -9.97 -1.73
C GLU A 196 -22.17 -10.75 -0.46
N GLU A 197 -20.90 -11.18 -0.35
CA GLU A 197 -20.43 -12.01 0.75
C GLU A 197 -20.13 -11.22 2.02
N LYS A 198 -19.80 -9.95 1.87
CA LYS A 198 -19.27 -9.17 2.98
C LYS A 198 -19.85 -7.77 2.98
N LYS A 199 -20.91 -7.58 3.70
CA LYS A 199 -21.49 -6.26 3.93
C LYS A 199 -20.42 -5.29 4.46
N PHE A 200 -20.33 -4.13 3.81
CA PHE A 200 -19.55 -3.01 4.29
C PHE A 200 -20.49 -2.04 5.00
N TYR A 201 -20.10 -1.59 6.19
CA TYR A 201 -20.87 -0.63 6.96
C TYR A 201 -20.42 0.79 6.62
N TYR A 202 -21.25 1.56 5.93
CA TYR A 202 -20.94 2.91 5.50
C TYR A 202 -21.15 3.93 6.62
N PHE A 203 -20.13 4.73 6.86
CA PHE A 203 -20.18 5.92 7.69
C PHE A 203 -20.07 7.15 6.80
N VAL A 204 -21.11 7.95 6.75
CA VAL A 204 -21.14 9.16 5.92
C VAL A 204 -20.84 10.41 6.73
N ASP A 205 -21.00 10.33 8.06
CA ASP A 205 -21.03 11.49 8.95
C ASP A 205 -19.64 11.88 9.51
N PHE A 206 -18.57 11.11 9.24
CA PHE A 206 -17.26 11.37 9.80
C PHE A 206 -16.19 11.55 8.73
N GLY A 207 -15.47 12.67 8.76
CA GLY A 207 -14.24 12.87 8.00
C GLY A 207 -13.08 12.08 8.61
N THR A 208 -13.24 10.77 8.82
CA THR A 208 -12.21 9.95 9.44
C THR A 208 -10.99 9.82 8.55
N PRO A 209 -9.75 9.77 9.11
CA PRO A 209 -8.57 9.43 8.37
C PRO A 209 -8.68 7.99 7.83
N ARG A 210 -7.85 7.63 6.87
CA ARG A 210 -7.75 6.25 6.39
C ARG A 210 -7.33 5.33 7.53
N GLN A 211 -8.10 4.26 7.73
CA GLN A 211 -7.88 3.33 8.83
C GLN A 211 -6.82 2.28 8.50
N GLY A 212 -6.52 2.11 7.21
CA GLY A 212 -5.53 1.20 6.69
C GLY A 212 -6.04 -0.22 6.45
N ALA A 213 -5.29 -0.94 5.63
CA ALA A 213 -5.65 -2.24 5.08
C ALA A 213 -6.06 -3.27 6.15
N LEU A 214 -5.26 -3.43 7.22
CA LEU A 214 -5.55 -4.42 8.25
C LEU A 214 -6.80 -4.10 9.06
N PHE A 215 -7.08 -2.82 9.30
CA PHE A 215 -8.31 -2.43 9.95
C PHE A 215 -9.51 -2.83 9.08
N GLN A 216 -9.47 -2.55 7.79
CA GLN A 216 -10.54 -2.88 6.86
C GLN A 216 -10.71 -4.39 6.66
N LEU A 217 -9.63 -5.16 6.68
CA LEU A 217 -9.69 -6.62 6.60
C LEU A 217 -10.55 -7.22 7.71
N ASN A 218 -10.50 -6.63 8.90
CA ASN A 218 -11.13 -7.14 10.11
C ASN A 218 -12.50 -6.51 10.42
N ASN A 219 -12.70 -5.24 10.05
CA ASN A 219 -13.87 -4.48 10.51
C ASN A 219 -14.83 -4.07 9.39
N ARG A 220 -14.35 -3.80 8.16
CA ARG A 220 -15.18 -3.40 7.01
C ARG A 220 -16.15 -2.27 7.30
N ILE A 221 -15.65 -1.23 7.90
CA ILE A 221 -16.41 -0.05 8.28
C ILE A 221 -15.65 1.21 7.90
N GLY A 222 -16.34 2.15 7.30
CA GLY A 222 -15.75 3.42 6.89
C GLY A 222 -16.59 4.14 5.85
N THR A 223 -15.95 4.99 5.10
CA THR A 223 -16.54 5.76 4.00
C THR A 223 -16.50 4.98 2.68
N CYS A 224 -17.05 5.54 1.62
CA CYS A 224 -16.92 4.97 0.26
C CYS A 224 -15.44 4.80 -0.17
N ARG A 225 -14.57 5.69 0.29
CA ARG A 225 -13.12 5.61 0.07
C ARG A 225 -12.54 4.31 0.66
N ASP A 226 -12.86 4.00 1.91
CA ASP A 226 -12.39 2.78 2.59
C ASP A 226 -12.93 1.51 1.91
N ALA A 227 -14.14 1.55 1.37
CA ALA A 227 -14.70 0.45 0.59
C ALA A 227 -13.96 0.22 -0.73
N CYS A 228 -13.57 1.30 -1.43
CA CYS A 228 -12.74 1.23 -2.63
C CYS A 228 -11.34 0.71 -2.31
N ASP A 229 -10.74 1.14 -1.19
CA ASP A 229 -9.43 0.70 -0.76
C ASP A 229 -9.38 -0.83 -0.58
N ILE A 230 -10.43 -1.46 0.00
CA ILE A 230 -10.51 -2.92 0.12
C ILE A 230 -10.38 -3.62 -1.25
N ALA A 231 -11.09 -3.12 -2.27
CA ALA A 231 -11.01 -3.68 -3.61
C ALA A 231 -9.61 -3.52 -4.24
N THR A 232 -8.86 -2.50 -3.84
CA THR A 232 -7.50 -2.25 -4.32
C THR A 232 -6.47 -3.15 -3.64
N TYR A 233 -6.71 -3.58 -2.38
CA TYR A 233 -5.81 -4.50 -1.66
C TYR A 233 -5.91 -5.95 -2.15
N VAL A 234 -7.04 -6.37 -2.70
CA VAL A 234 -7.30 -7.75 -3.16
C VAL A 234 -6.80 -7.97 -4.57
#